data_47f11d8236106ba4eae445bd75d2c14c
#
_entry.id   47f11d8236106ba4eae445bd75d2c14c
#
_cell.length_a   1.000
_cell.length_b   1.000
_cell.length_c   1.000
_cell.angle_alpha   90.00
_cell.angle_beta   90.00
_cell.angle_gamma   90.00
#
_symmetry.space_group_name_H-M   'P 1'
#
loop_
_entity.id
_entity.type
_entity.pdbx_description
1 polymer ?
#
loop_
_entity_poly.entity_id
_entity_poly.type
_entity_poly.pdbx_seq_one_letter_code
_entity_poly.pdbx_strand_id
1 'polypeptide(L)'
;MIAQRYKDMLSGKSVIRQISEWSTDRGTEIGYENVFDYSLGNPSVPCPEHFTKTCIDLLQTKEPVTLHGYSPTLTIPAVRKAVAESLNRRFGMDYGMEHIFMATGAAGALAHAMRCVAVPGQDIITFAPFFPEYKPYVEGAGLNLKVVPPRTKDFQIDFDAFDAMLDENTAAVLINTPNNPSGAAYSAETLTGLADRLRAASAKYGHRIFLISDEPYREIMFGGQPIQYAAKFYDDALTCYSFSKSLSLPGERIGYVAANPRCEDAEYIVPMCGQISRGTGHNCPASLIQLAVAECLDETSDLGVYETNMELIYAELKKLGFTVVKPSGTFYIFPKALEEDANAFCKKAMKYDLALVPGDSFGCPGYFRMAYCIDTEKVRRSFAALEKFVAEEYGK
;
A
#
# COMPACT_ATOMS: atom_id res chain seq x y z
N MET A 1 31.67 10.91 14.01
CA MET A 1 31.19 9.52 13.86
C MET A 1 29.84 9.58 13.18
N ILE A 2 29.59 8.77 12.13
CA ILE A 2 28.29 8.68 11.46
C ILE A 2 27.37 7.75 12.26
N ALA A 3 26.03 7.90 12.12
CA ALA A 3 25.06 7.08 12.83
C ALA A 3 25.10 5.62 12.35
N GLN A 4 25.53 4.70 13.21
CA GLN A 4 25.74 3.28 12.88
C GLN A 4 24.46 2.63 12.36
N ARG A 5 23.29 2.93 12.97
CA ARG A 5 21.97 2.43 12.53
C ARG A 5 21.74 2.60 11.02
N TYR A 6 21.99 3.79 10.47
CA TYR A 6 21.76 4.05 9.05
C TYR A 6 22.84 3.41 8.17
N LYS A 7 24.06 3.24 8.69
CA LYS A 7 25.09 2.48 8.02
C LYS A 7 24.74 1.00 7.89
N ASP A 8 24.16 0.41 8.95
CA ASP A 8 23.72 -0.97 8.96
C ASP A 8 22.56 -1.19 7.96
N MET A 9 21.67 -0.20 7.79
CA MET A 9 20.62 -0.25 6.76
C MET A 9 21.15 -0.32 5.32
N LEU A 10 22.38 0.14 5.04
CA LEU A 10 22.97 0.03 3.71
C LEU A 10 23.32 -1.41 3.33
N SER A 11 23.62 -2.27 4.31
CA SER A 11 23.90 -3.70 4.08
C SER A 11 22.63 -4.49 3.83
N GLY A 12 21.46 -4.00 4.22
CA GLY A 12 20.13 -4.61 4.04
C GLY A 12 19.38 -4.03 2.84
N LYS A 13 19.96 -4.05 1.63
CA LYS A 13 19.22 -3.61 0.43
C LYS A 13 17.92 -4.38 0.31
N SER A 14 16.82 -3.67 0.07
CA SER A 14 15.52 -4.25 -0.24
C SER A 14 15.65 -5.24 -1.41
N VAL A 15 15.20 -6.47 -1.23
CA VAL A 15 15.22 -7.52 -2.27
C VAL A 15 14.48 -7.05 -3.52
N ILE A 16 13.36 -6.33 -3.36
CA ILE A 16 12.61 -5.72 -4.46
C ILE A 16 13.52 -4.80 -5.28
N ARG A 17 14.31 -3.96 -4.60
CA ARG A 17 15.23 -3.03 -5.26
C ARG A 17 16.37 -3.75 -5.99
N GLN A 18 16.94 -4.78 -5.38
CA GLN A 18 18.01 -5.58 -6.01
C GLN A 18 17.52 -6.24 -7.30
N ILE A 19 16.31 -6.81 -7.29
CA ILE A 19 15.71 -7.45 -8.46
C ILE A 19 15.39 -6.42 -9.54
N SER A 20 14.90 -5.25 -9.16
CA SER A 20 14.63 -4.16 -10.11
C SER A 20 15.92 -3.59 -10.72
N GLU A 21 16.98 -3.43 -9.93
CA GLU A 21 18.31 -3.04 -10.44
C GLU A 21 18.82 -4.08 -11.45
N TRP A 22 18.76 -5.38 -11.10
CA TRP A 22 19.09 -6.46 -12.03
C TRP A 22 18.26 -6.42 -13.32
N SER A 23 16.94 -6.21 -13.22
CA SER A 23 16.06 -6.10 -14.39
C SER A 23 16.46 -4.93 -15.30
N THR A 24 16.87 -3.81 -14.69
CA THR A 24 17.35 -2.64 -15.42
C THR A 24 18.67 -2.95 -16.14
N ASP A 25 19.64 -3.54 -15.46
CA ASP A 25 20.94 -3.92 -16.04
C ASP A 25 20.74 -4.93 -17.17
N ARG A 26 19.92 -5.96 -16.95
CA ARG A 26 19.61 -6.97 -17.96
C ARG A 26 18.92 -6.37 -19.18
N GLY A 27 18.01 -5.40 -18.96
CA GLY A 27 17.34 -4.66 -20.04
C GLY A 27 18.29 -3.87 -20.94
N THR A 28 19.43 -3.41 -20.40
CA THR A 28 20.46 -2.76 -21.25
C THR A 28 21.21 -3.74 -22.14
N GLU A 29 21.25 -5.04 -21.77
CA GLU A 29 21.95 -6.08 -22.52
C GLU A 29 21.09 -6.65 -23.65
N ILE A 30 19.80 -6.96 -23.36
CA ILE A 30 18.93 -7.73 -24.27
C ILE A 30 17.73 -6.95 -24.81
N GLY A 31 17.57 -5.67 -24.40
CA GLY A 31 16.38 -4.86 -24.65
C GLY A 31 15.34 -5.00 -23.54
N TYR A 32 14.81 -3.86 -23.06
CA TYR A 32 13.82 -3.82 -21.96
C TYR A 32 12.52 -4.57 -22.29
N GLU A 33 12.18 -4.69 -23.56
CA GLU A 33 11.02 -5.44 -24.03
C GLU A 33 11.16 -6.95 -23.80
N ASN A 34 12.37 -7.46 -23.62
CA ASN A 34 12.68 -8.88 -23.44
C ASN A 34 12.89 -9.29 -21.98
N VAL A 35 12.89 -8.33 -21.05
CA VAL A 35 12.94 -8.60 -19.61
C VAL A 35 11.54 -8.48 -19.03
N PHE A 36 11.02 -9.54 -18.43
CA PHE A 36 9.69 -9.59 -17.83
C PHE A 36 9.76 -9.19 -16.35
N ASP A 37 9.76 -7.86 -16.13
CA ASP A 37 9.92 -7.29 -14.79
C ASP A 37 8.59 -7.23 -14.03
N TYR A 38 8.40 -8.18 -13.12
CA TYR A 38 7.29 -8.25 -12.18
C TYR A 38 7.68 -7.77 -10.77
N SER A 39 8.81 -7.06 -10.62
CA SER A 39 9.34 -6.68 -9.30
C SER A 39 8.70 -5.42 -8.74
N LEU A 40 8.48 -4.39 -9.56
CA LEU A 40 8.01 -3.08 -9.09
C LEU A 40 6.51 -2.86 -9.32
N GLY A 41 5.85 -2.37 -8.27
CA GLY A 41 4.46 -1.91 -8.34
C GLY A 41 4.34 -0.46 -8.83
N ASN A 42 4.85 -0.18 -10.04
CA ASN A 42 4.73 1.13 -10.68
C ASN A 42 3.60 1.11 -11.72
N PRO A 43 2.53 1.95 -11.58
CA PRO A 43 1.44 2.00 -12.54
C PRO A 43 1.93 2.12 -13.98
N SER A 44 1.36 1.31 -14.89
CA SER A 44 1.68 1.30 -16.32
C SER A 44 0.67 2.07 -17.18
N VAL A 45 -0.42 2.53 -16.59
CA VAL A 45 -1.44 3.32 -17.26
C VAL A 45 -1.25 4.81 -16.96
N PRO A 46 -1.56 5.72 -17.92
CA PRO A 46 -1.40 7.16 -17.70
C PRO A 46 -2.38 7.68 -16.65
N CYS A 47 -2.04 8.82 -16.05
CA CYS A 47 -3.00 9.56 -15.22
C CYS A 47 -4.19 10.06 -16.07
N PRO A 48 -5.35 10.36 -15.45
CA PRO A 48 -6.47 10.98 -16.14
C PRO A 48 -6.05 12.27 -16.84
N GLU A 49 -6.55 12.47 -18.06
CA GLU A 49 -6.25 13.69 -18.84
C GLU A 49 -6.72 14.97 -18.10
N HIS A 50 -7.80 14.84 -17.34
CA HIS A 50 -8.34 15.92 -16.49
C HIS A 50 -7.28 16.42 -15.49
N PHE A 51 -6.55 15.53 -14.82
CA PHE A 51 -5.47 15.95 -13.92
C PHE A 51 -4.42 16.82 -14.63
N THR A 52 -3.98 16.41 -15.81
CA THR A 52 -2.99 17.17 -16.60
C THR A 52 -3.54 18.53 -17.02
N LYS A 53 -4.80 18.59 -17.51
CA LYS A 53 -5.47 19.85 -17.87
C LYS A 53 -5.60 20.78 -16.68
N THR A 54 -6.02 20.26 -15.53
CA THR A 54 -6.13 21.03 -14.29
C THR A 54 -4.78 21.63 -13.87
N CYS A 55 -3.70 20.88 -13.96
CA CYS A 55 -2.35 21.42 -13.68
C CYS A 55 -2.00 22.59 -14.60
N ILE A 56 -2.27 22.47 -15.91
CA ILE A 56 -2.02 23.52 -16.90
C ILE A 56 -2.88 24.76 -16.58
N ASP A 57 -4.16 24.57 -16.32
CA ASP A 57 -5.09 25.68 -16.01
C ASP A 57 -4.68 26.42 -14.72
N LEU A 58 -4.28 25.70 -13.69
CA LEU A 58 -3.78 26.29 -12.45
C LEU A 58 -2.53 27.14 -12.69
N LEU A 59 -1.57 26.65 -13.49
CA LEU A 59 -0.35 27.36 -13.83
C LEU A 59 -0.63 28.63 -14.67
N GLN A 60 -1.68 28.61 -15.50
CA GLN A 60 -2.03 29.74 -16.37
C GLN A 60 -2.91 30.80 -15.69
N THR A 61 -3.76 30.39 -14.74
CA THR A 61 -4.82 31.24 -14.22
C THR A 61 -4.65 31.68 -12.77
N LYS A 62 -3.93 30.88 -11.96
CA LYS A 62 -3.70 31.24 -10.55
C LYS A 62 -2.59 32.27 -10.42
N GLU A 63 -2.78 33.17 -9.45
CA GLU A 63 -1.76 34.14 -9.08
C GLU A 63 -0.51 33.37 -8.58
N PRO A 64 0.69 33.62 -9.20
CA PRO A 64 1.91 32.81 -8.94
C PRO A 64 2.34 32.78 -7.48
N VAL A 65 2.27 33.90 -6.76
CA VAL A 65 2.67 33.96 -5.33
C VAL A 65 1.74 33.08 -4.47
N THR A 66 0.45 33.03 -4.79
CA THR A 66 -0.53 32.19 -4.11
C THR A 66 -0.31 30.71 -4.46
N LEU A 67 -0.07 30.39 -5.73
CA LEU A 67 0.12 29.02 -6.18
C LEU A 67 1.42 28.39 -5.67
N HIS A 68 2.51 29.17 -5.68
CA HIS A 68 3.85 28.68 -5.31
C HIS A 68 4.26 29.03 -3.87
N GLY A 69 3.42 29.77 -3.14
CA GLY A 69 3.63 30.06 -1.73
C GLY A 69 3.49 28.83 -0.83
N TYR A 70 3.93 28.97 0.41
CA TYR A 70 3.73 27.90 1.41
C TYR A 70 2.24 27.63 1.65
N SER A 71 1.84 26.38 1.60
CA SER A 71 0.53 25.94 2.09
C SER A 71 0.41 26.21 3.59
N PRO A 72 -0.81 26.41 4.13
CA PRO A 72 -1.03 26.42 5.58
C PRO A 72 -0.50 25.16 6.25
N THR A 73 -0.10 25.25 7.51
CA THR A 73 0.51 24.11 8.27
C THR A 73 -0.37 22.85 8.27
N LEU A 74 -1.69 23.01 8.30
CA LEU A 74 -2.65 21.90 8.22
C LEU A 74 -3.06 21.56 6.78
N THR A 75 -2.33 22.05 5.77
CA THR A 75 -2.60 21.92 4.34
C THR A 75 -3.77 22.79 3.84
N ILE A 76 -4.10 22.75 2.55
CA ILE A 76 -5.07 23.67 1.93
C ILE A 76 -6.51 23.33 2.37
N PRO A 77 -7.25 24.24 3.04
CA PRO A 77 -8.58 23.91 3.58
C PRO A 77 -9.58 23.45 2.52
N ALA A 78 -9.58 24.09 1.33
CA ALA A 78 -10.48 23.71 0.24
C ALA A 78 -10.24 22.27 -0.24
N VAL A 79 -8.97 21.84 -0.30
CA VAL A 79 -8.59 20.47 -0.70
C VAL A 79 -9.05 19.48 0.36
N ARG A 80 -8.80 19.76 1.66
CA ARG A 80 -9.27 18.91 2.76
C ARG A 80 -10.79 18.74 2.76
N LYS A 81 -11.52 19.85 2.52
CA LYS A 81 -12.97 19.84 2.40
C LYS A 81 -13.43 18.96 1.23
N ALA A 82 -12.82 19.11 0.06
CA ALA A 82 -13.15 18.29 -1.12
C ALA A 82 -12.93 16.79 -0.86
N VAL A 83 -11.81 16.42 -0.21
CA VAL A 83 -11.52 15.02 0.19
C VAL A 83 -12.59 14.51 1.16
N ALA A 84 -12.95 15.29 2.19
CA ALA A 84 -13.99 14.94 3.15
C ALA A 84 -15.34 14.67 2.45
N GLU A 85 -15.75 15.57 1.55
CA GLU A 85 -17.00 15.44 0.79
C GLU A 85 -17.00 14.23 -0.13
N SER A 86 -15.88 13.92 -0.80
CA SER A 86 -15.74 12.69 -1.61
C SER A 86 -15.89 11.43 -0.76
N LEU A 87 -15.21 11.35 0.40
CA LEU A 87 -15.36 10.22 1.32
C LEU A 87 -16.80 10.06 1.84
N ASN A 88 -17.47 11.16 2.14
CA ASN A 88 -18.86 11.14 2.60
C ASN A 88 -19.81 10.61 1.52
N ARG A 89 -19.68 11.11 0.27
CA ARG A 89 -20.49 10.62 -0.87
C ARG A 89 -20.28 9.13 -1.12
N ARG A 90 -19.02 8.68 -1.09
CA ARG A 90 -18.65 7.31 -1.48
C ARG A 90 -18.91 6.29 -0.39
N PHE A 91 -18.72 6.64 0.86
CA PHE A 91 -18.75 5.68 1.97
C PHE A 91 -19.81 5.98 3.03
N GLY A 92 -20.60 7.06 2.90
CA GLY A 92 -21.63 7.42 3.88
C GLY A 92 -21.05 7.73 5.25
N MET A 93 -19.96 8.49 5.27
CA MET A 93 -19.31 9.00 6.48
C MET A 93 -19.70 10.47 6.71
N ASP A 94 -19.26 11.05 7.83
CA ASP A 94 -19.53 12.44 8.23
C ASP A 94 -18.22 13.23 8.45
N TYR A 95 -17.25 13.05 7.53
CA TYR A 95 -15.98 13.78 7.58
C TYR A 95 -16.21 15.28 7.38
N GLY A 96 -15.58 16.11 8.25
CA GLY A 96 -15.31 17.51 7.96
C GLY A 96 -13.85 17.71 7.52
N MET A 97 -13.48 18.90 7.07
CA MET A 97 -12.10 19.21 6.70
C MET A 97 -11.12 19.06 7.89
N GLU A 98 -11.61 19.19 9.12
CA GLU A 98 -10.87 19.02 10.38
C GLU A 98 -10.39 17.58 10.59
N HIS A 99 -10.96 16.62 9.88
CA HIS A 99 -10.58 15.21 9.96
C HIS A 99 -9.57 14.78 8.87
N ILE A 100 -9.19 15.68 7.95
CA ILE A 100 -8.32 15.38 6.81
C ILE A 100 -7.01 16.13 6.90
N PHE A 101 -5.88 15.40 6.75
CA PHE A 101 -4.55 15.97 6.61
C PHE A 101 -3.88 15.48 5.33
N MET A 102 -3.56 16.39 4.40
CA MET A 102 -2.85 16.00 3.17
C MET A 102 -1.40 15.66 3.47
N ALA A 103 -0.93 14.53 2.96
CA ALA A 103 0.37 13.95 3.25
C ALA A 103 1.15 13.63 1.95
N THR A 104 2.45 13.42 2.09
CA THR A 104 3.36 13.08 0.97
C THR A 104 3.24 11.59 0.59
N GLY A 105 2.06 11.21 0.07
CA GLY A 105 1.68 9.83 -0.24
C GLY A 105 1.35 9.01 1.01
N ALA A 106 1.04 7.73 0.82
CA ALA A 106 0.70 6.82 1.93
C ALA A 106 1.86 6.67 2.93
N ALA A 107 3.11 6.68 2.47
CA ALA A 107 4.28 6.60 3.36
C ALA A 107 4.32 7.78 4.36
N GLY A 108 4.08 9.01 3.88
CA GLY A 108 3.93 10.18 4.75
C GLY A 108 2.72 10.08 5.67
N ALA A 109 1.58 9.63 5.14
CA ALA A 109 0.37 9.42 5.93
C ALA A 109 0.59 8.43 7.08
N LEU A 110 1.19 7.28 6.81
CA LEU A 110 1.54 6.26 7.80
C LEU A 110 2.52 6.81 8.86
N ALA A 111 3.55 7.55 8.43
CA ALA A 111 4.51 8.15 9.35
C ALA A 111 3.87 9.13 10.34
N HIS A 112 2.82 9.85 9.91
CA HIS A 112 2.03 10.73 10.78
C HIS A 112 1.07 9.92 11.65
N ALA A 113 0.28 9.01 11.07
CA ALA A 113 -0.71 8.21 11.79
C ALA A 113 -0.10 7.44 12.96
N MET A 114 1.02 6.72 12.73
CA MET A 114 1.69 5.95 13.79
C MET A 114 2.12 6.83 14.97
N ARG A 115 2.68 8.02 14.68
CA ARG A 115 3.13 8.96 15.71
C ARG A 115 2.00 9.69 16.42
N CYS A 116 0.80 9.75 15.83
CA CYS A 116 -0.38 10.30 16.50
C CYS A 116 -0.89 9.35 17.59
N VAL A 117 -0.77 8.04 17.40
CA VAL A 117 -1.50 7.05 18.20
C VAL A 117 -0.60 6.16 19.07
N ALA A 118 0.72 6.26 18.92
CA ALA A 118 1.68 5.44 19.66
C ALA A 118 2.88 6.26 20.14
N VAL A 119 3.43 5.89 21.29
CA VAL A 119 4.66 6.46 21.84
C VAL A 119 5.83 5.47 21.69
N PRO A 120 7.10 5.96 21.64
CA PRO A 120 8.26 5.09 21.51
C PRO A 120 8.27 3.93 22.51
N GLY A 121 8.56 2.72 22.03
CA GLY A 121 8.55 1.48 22.80
C GLY A 121 7.25 0.68 22.73
N GLN A 122 6.15 1.27 22.26
CA GLN A 122 4.89 0.55 22.04
C GLN A 122 4.91 -0.27 20.76
N ASP A 123 3.95 -1.18 20.62
CA ASP A 123 3.85 -2.15 19.56
C ASP A 123 2.81 -1.77 18.52
N ILE A 124 3.16 -1.95 17.25
CA ILE A 124 2.25 -1.98 16.12
C ILE A 124 2.15 -3.42 15.63
N ILE A 125 0.95 -3.98 15.56
CA ILE A 125 0.72 -5.33 15.01
C ILE A 125 0.31 -5.21 13.54
N THR A 126 0.91 -6.05 12.68
CA THR A 126 0.48 -6.22 11.27
C THR A 126 0.34 -7.70 10.93
N PHE A 127 -0.21 -8.01 9.76
CA PHE A 127 -0.52 -9.37 9.33
C PHE A 127 0.31 -9.73 8.10
N ALA A 128 1.05 -10.85 8.17
CA ALA A 128 1.73 -11.36 7.00
C ALA A 128 0.71 -11.98 6.00
N PRO A 129 0.96 -11.86 4.68
CA PRO A 129 2.07 -11.12 4.09
C PRO A 129 1.82 -9.60 4.15
N PHE A 130 2.86 -8.83 4.44
CA PHE A 130 2.78 -7.38 4.65
C PHE A 130 3.77 -6.63 3.77
N PHE A 131 3.53 -5.33 3.56
CA PHE A 131 4.44 -4.47 2.80
C PHE A 131 5.75 -4.25 3.58
N PRO A 132 6.94 -4.63 3.05
CA PRO A 132 8.20 -4.66 3.81
C PRO A 132 8.61 -3.33 4.43
N GLU A 133 8.21 -2.20 3.82
CA GLU A 133 8.54 -0.86 4.31
C GLU A 133 7.83 -0.51 5.63
N TYR A 134 6.84 -1.31 6.08
CA TYR A 134 6.25 -1.10 7.40
C TYR A 134 7.29 -1.22 8.51
N LYS A 135 8.25 -2.13 8.37
CA LYS A 135 9.32 -2.31 9.35
C LYS A 135 10.13 -1.03 9.56
N PRO A 136 10.76 -0.44 8.54
CA PRO A 136 11.50 0.82 8.71
C PRO A 136 10.60 2.01 9.12
N TYR A 137 9.31 2.02 8.75
CA TYR A 137 8.39 3.10 9.18
C TYR A 137 8.10 3.02 10.66
N VAL A 138 7.78 1.84 11.19
CA VAL A 138 7.50 1.57 12.60
C VAL A 138 8.76 1.80 13.44
N GLU A 139 9.87 1.17 13.09
CA GLU A 139 11.14 1.33 13.79
C GLU A 139 11.67 2.78 13.73
N GLY A 140 11.43 3.48 12.60
CA GLY A 140 11.75 4.89 12.43
C GLY A 140 10.95 5.83 13.33
N ALA A 141 9.81 5.38 13.82
CA ALA A 141 9.02 6.06 14.85
C ALA A 141 9.43 5.69 16.29
N GLY A 142 10.39 4.78 16.47
CA GLY A 142 10.80 4.25 17.77
C GLY A 142 9.84 3.18 18.33
N LEU A 143 8.99 2.62 17.46
CA LEU A 143 7.99 1.60 17.80
C LEU A 143 8.49 0.20 17.45
N ASN A 144 7.83 -0.83 17.96
CA ASN A 144 8.12 -2.22 17.62
C ASN A 144 7.08 -2.76 16.66
N LEU A 145 7.52 -3.51 15.66
CA LEU A 145 6.61 -4.22 14.73
C LEU A 145 6.44 -5.66 15.16
N LYS A 146 5.21 -6.07 15.48
CA LYS A 146 4.79 -7.45 15.65
C LYS A 146 4.07 -7.93 14.40
N VAL A 147 4.33 -9.17 13.96
CA VAL A 147 3.77 -9.71 12.73
C VAL A 147 3.01 -10.99 13.01
N VAL A 148 1.71 -10.99 12.76
CA VAL A 148 0.87 -12.18 12.83
C VAL A 148 1.19 -13.09 11.63
N PRO A 149 1.42 -14.41 11.82
CA PRO A 149 1.68 -15.35 10.75
C PRO A 149 0.60 -15.35 9.65
N PRO A 150 0.97 -15.67 8.38
CA PRO A 150 0.03 -15.61 7.27
C PRO A 150 -0.97 -16.77 7.30
N ARG A 151 -2.24 -16.46 7.08
CA ARG A 151 -3.27 -17.45 6.76
C ARG A 151 -3.31 -17.67 5.25
N THR A 152 -2.48 -18.60 4.76
CA THR A 152 -2.16 -18.74 3.33
C THR A 152 -3.29 -19.28 2.45
N LYS A 153 -4.36 -19.83 3.02
CA LYS A 153 -5.48 -20.38 2.23
C LYS A 153 -6.31 -19.30 1.51
N ASP A 154 -6.36 -18.09 2.07
CA ASP A 154 -7.20 -16.98 1.59
C ASP A 154 -6.65 -15.58 1.91
N PHE A 155 -5.53 -15.50 2.64
CA PHE A 155 -4.91 -14.27 3.12
C PHE A 155 -5.85 -13.34 3.91
N GLN A 156 -6.88 -13.92 4.56
CA GLN A 156 -7.63 -13.25 5.61
C GLN A 156 -6.86 -13.33 6.95
N ILE A 157 -7.33 -12.65 7.98
CA ILE A 157 -6.68 -12.64 9.30
C ILE A 157 -6.81 -14.01 9.99
N ASP A 158 -5.71 -14.50 10.54
CA ASP A 158 -5.71 -15.59 11.53
C ASP A 158 -5.98 -14.98 12.91
N PHE A 159 -7.21 -15.08 13.35
CA PHE A 159 -7.64 -14.45 14.60
C PHE A 159 -7.09 -15.14 15.85
N ASP A 160 -6.84 -16.43 15.82
CA ASP A 160 -6.26 -17.14 16.97
C ASP A 160 -4.81 -16.69 17.18
N ALA A 161 -4.04 -16.59 16.11
CA ALA A 161 -2.69 -16.06 16.13
C ALA A 161 -2.65 -14.56 16.50
N PHE A 162 -3.62 -13.78 16.04
CA PHE A 162 -3.74 -12.36 16.38
C PHE A 162 -4.05 -12.16 17.86
N ASP A 163 -5.04 -12.88 18.40
CA ASP A 163 -5.45 -12.79 19.81
C ASP A 163 -4.27 -13.13 20.76
N ALA A 164 -3.41 -14.07 20.36
CA ALA A 164 -2.20 -14.44 21.10
C ALA A 164 -1.10 -13.35 21.11
N MET A 165 -1.14 -12.38 20.18
CA MET A 165 -0.17 -11.29 20.10
C MET A 165 -0.61 -10.01 20.78
N LEU A 166 -1.91 -9.86 21.07
CA LEU A 166 -2.45 -8.68 21.73
C LEU A 166 -2.03 -8.64 23.21
N ASP A 167 -1.46 -7.52 23.63
CA ASP A 167 -1.07 -7.26 25.01
C ASP A 167 -1.25 -5.77 25.38
N GLU A 168 -0.91 -5.43 26.64
CA GLU A 168 -1.00 -4.08 27.17
C GLU A 168 -0.05 -3.07 26.51
N ASN A 169 0.93 -3.51 25.73
CA ASN A 169 1.86 -2.63 25.01
C ASN A 169 1.38 -2.33 23.57
N THR A 170 0.31 -2.98 23.12
CA THR A 170 -0.23 -2.81 21.77
C THR A 170 -0.94 -1.46 21.64
N ALA A 171 -0.37 -0.53 20.85
CA ALA A 171 -0.95 0.79 20.60
C ALA A 171 -1.87 0.82 19.36
N ALA A 172 -1.49 0.10 18.29
CA ALA A 172 -2.28 0.07 17.08
C ALA A 172 -2.10 -1.22 16.28
N VAL A 173 -3.07 -1.46 15.39
CA VAL A 173 -3.02 -2.50 14.37
C VAL A 173 -2.96 -1.84 12.99
N LEU A 174 -2.02 -2.26 12.17
CA LEU A 174 -1.82 -1.77 10.81
C LEU A 174 -2.27 -2.82 9.80
N ILE A 175 -3.26 -2.47 9.00
CA ILE A 175 -3.75 -3.32 7.90
C ILE A 175 -3.49 -2.67 6.54
N ASN A 176 -3.43 -3.50 5.49
CA ASN A 176 -3.40 -3.07 4.10
C ASN A 176 -4.44 -3.87 3.30
N THR A 177 -5.48 -3.20 2.85
CA THR A 177 -6.59 -3.83 2.13
C THR A 177 -7.15 -2.93 1.03
N PRO A 178 -7.17 -3.40 -0.24
CA PRO A 178 -6.57 -4.62 -0.77
C PRO A 178 -5.07 -4.69 -0.56
N ASN A 179 -4.53 -5.91 -0.40
CA ASN A 179 -3.21 -6.15 0.17
C ASN A 179 -2.09 -6.22 -0.88
N ASN A 180 -0.97 -5.59 -0.59
CA ASN A 180 0.34 -5.85 -1.18
C ASN A 180 1.13 -6.75 -0.20
N PRO A 181 1.46 -8.02 -0.55
CA PRO A 181 1.59 -8.56 -1.90
C PRO A 181 0.47 -9.49 -2.37
N SER A 182 -0.47 -9.88 -1.51
CA SER A 182 -1.36 -11.02 -1.79
C SER A 182 -2.45 -10.74 -2.84
N GLY A 183 -2.80 -9.48 -3.07
CA GLY A 183 -3.96 -9.11 -3.90
C GLY A 183 -5.31 -9.36 -3.22
N ALA A 184 -5.33 -9.91 -2.02
CA ALA A 184 -6.55 -10.17 -1.28
C ALA A 184 -7.10 -8.90 -0.62
N ALA A 185 -8.41 -8.71 -0.69
CA ALA A 185 -9.10 -7.72 0.12
C ALA A 185 -9.73 -8.38 1.36
N TYR A 186 -9.71 -7.70 2.49
CA TYR A 186 -10.42 -8.19 3.67
C TYR A 186 -11.94 -8.08 3.47
N SER A 187 -12.64 -9.16 3.83
CA SER A 187 -14.09 -9.20 3.79
C SER A 187 -14.71 -8.34 4.91
N ALA A 188 -15.98 -7.99 4.77
CA ALA A 188 -16.73 -7.33 5.84
C ALA A 188 -16.72 -8.15 7.14
N GLU A 189 -16.80 -9.49 7.04
CA GLU A 189 -16.70 -10.40 8.17
C GLU A 189 -15.32 -10.30 8.86
N THR A 190 -14.23 -10.28 8.09
CA THR A 190 -12.88 -10.11 8.63
C THR A 190 -12.72 -8.76 9.32
N LEU A 191 -13.19 -7.67 8.72
CA LEU A 191 -13.10 -6.34 9.33
C LEU A 191 -13.98 -6.21 10.59
N THR A 192 -15.16 -6.82 10.60
CA THR A 192 -16.02 -6.89 11.80
C THR A 192 -15.31 -7.67 12.91
N GLY A 193 -14.81 -8.87 12.60
CA GLY A 193 -14.08 -9.69 13.57
C GLY A 193 -12.82 -9.02 14.13
N LEU A 194 -12.10 -8.24 13.31
CA LEU A 194 -10.99 -7.42 13.76
C LEU A 194 -11.46 -6.31 14.72
N ALA A 195 -12.49 -5.56 14.33
CA ALA A 195 -13.03 -4.47 15.13
C ALA A 195 -13.52 -4.94 16.52
N ASP A 196 -14.19 -6.10 16.57
CA ASP A 196 -14.66 -6.67 17.84
C ASP A 196 -13.52 -7.03 18.79
N ARG A 197 -12.42 -7.58 18.24
CA ARG A 197 -11.21 -7.88 19.01
C ARG A 197 -10.51 -6.62 19.52
N LEU A 198 -10.44 -5.59 18.69
CA LEU A 198 -9.86 -4.32 19.11
C LEU A 198 -10.66 -3.67 20.23
N ARG A 199 -12.01 -3.70 20.16
CA ARG A 199 -12.88 -3.22 21.24
C ARG A 199 -12.66 -4.02 22.53
N ALA A 200 -12.64 -5.35 22.43
CA ALA A 200 -12.43 -6.24 23.56
C ALA A 200 -11.04 -6.04 24.20
N ALA A 201 -9.99 -5.92 23.39
CA ALA A 201 -8.62 -5.68 23.85
C ALA A 201 -8.48 -4.30 24.48
N SER A 202 -9.06 -3.25 23.88
CA SER A 202 -9.06 -1.90 24.45
C SER A 202 -9.73 -1.85 25.83
N ALA A 203 -10.86 -2.53 25.98
CA ALA A 203 -11.55 -2.65 27.27
C ALA A 203 -10.73 -3.46 28.30
N LYS A 204 -10.08 -4.54 27.85
CA LYS A 204 -9.25 -5.41 28.71
C LYS A 204 -8.01 -4.70 29.25
N TYR A 205 -7.32 -3.94 28.40
CA TYR A 205 -6.06 -3.28 28.75
C TYR A 205 -6.24 -1.85 29.28
N GLY A 206 -7.45 -1.29 29.19
CA GLY A 206 -7.78 0.03 29.74
C GLY A 206 -7.23 1.21 28.92
N HIS A 207 -6.88 0.99 27.64
CA HIS A 207 -6.49 2.03 26.69
C HIS A 207 -6.98 1.68 25.29
N ARG A 208 -7.14 2.69 24.43
CA ARG A 208 -7.57 2.48 23.04
C ARG A 208 -6.46 1.85 22.19
N ILE A 209 -6.83 0.88 21.37
CA ILE A 209 -5.94 0.30 20.36
C ILE A 209 -6.46 0.79 19.00
N PHE A 210 -5.68 1.59 18.31
CA PHE A 210 -6.08 2.18 17.03
C PHE A 210 -5.98 1.22 15.86
N LEU A 211 -6.85 1.42 14.86
CA LEU A 211 -6.73 0.77 13.55
C LEU A 211 -6.14 1.76 12.55
N ILE A 212 -4.97 1.47 12.01
CA ILE A 212 -4.36 2.20 10.90
C ILE A 212 -4.61 1.40 9.62
N SER A 213 -5.42 1.94 8.71
CA SER A 213 -5.75 1.30 7.45
C SER A 213 -4.97 1.94 6.31
N ASP A 214 -4.00 1.21 5.74
CA ASP A 214 -3.23 1.61 4.56
C ASP A 214 -3.99 1.20 3.30
N GLU A 215 -4.53 2.19 2.56
CA GLU A 215 -5.49 1.97 1.48
C GLU A 215 -5.06 2.52 0.11
N PRO A 216 -3.79 2.41 -0.33
CA PRO A 216 -3.36 2.96 -1.63
C PRO A 216 -3.97 2.23 -2.82
N TYR A 217 -4.48 1.00 -2.63
CA TYR A 217 -5.09 0.15 -3.66
C TYR A 217 -6.61 0.12 -3.59
N ARG A 218 -7.24 0.92 -2.73
CA ARG A 218 -8.69 0.89 -2.46
C ARG A 218 -9.55 0.90 -3.72
N GLU A 219 -9.15 1.62 -4.76
CA GLU A 219 -9.90 1.74 -6.01
C GLU A 219 -9.68 0.56 -6.96
N ILE A 220 -8.67 -0.28 -6.73
CA ILE A 220 -8.34 -1.41 -7.60
C ILE A 220 -9.01 -2.66 -7.03
N MET A 221 -10.29 -2.84 -7.33
CA MET A 221 -11.11 -4.00 -6.97
C MET A 221 -11.61 -4.68 -8.24
N PHE A 222 -11.69 -6.00 -8.24
CA PHE A 222 -12.06 -6.83 -9.39
C PHE A 222 -13.42 -7.50 -9.20
N GLY A 223 -14.05 -7.89 -10.33
CA GLY A 223 -15.32 -8.62 -10.32
C GLY A 223 -16.49 -7.82 -9.73
N GLY A 224 -16.42 -6.49 -9.73
CA GLY A 224 -17.49 -5.64 -9.19
C GLY A 224 -17.68 -5.77 -7.68
N GLN A 225 -16.70 -6.30 -6.95
CA GLN A 225 -16.80 -6.44 -5.50
C GLN A 225 -16.80 -5.07 -4.81
N PRO A 226 -17.60 -4.88 -3.75
CA PRO A 226 -17.69 -3.61 -3.05
C PRO A 226 -16.40 -3.34 -2.25
N ILE A 227 -15.97 -2.07 -2.27
CA ILE A 227 -14.89 -1.59 -1.41
C ILE A 227 -15.34 -1.66 0.05
N GLN A 228 -14.59 -2.38 0.88
CA GLN A 228 -14.80 -2.40 2.32
C GLN A 228 -13.97 -1.28 2.98
N TYR A 229 -14.62 -0.17 3.32
CA TYR A 229 -13.95 0.97 3.96
C TYR A 229 -13.76 0.71 5.45
N ALA A 230 -12.51 0.49 5.90
CA ALA A 230 -12.22 0.00 7.25
C ALA A 230 -12.76 0.89 8.37
N ALA A 231 -12.77 2.22 8.18
CA ALA A 231 -13.31 3.18 9.15
C ALA A 231 -14.81 3.02 9.42
N LYS A 232 -15.56 2.28 8.61
CA LYS A 232 -16.98 1.96 8.89
C LYS A 232 -17.17 0.93 9.99
N PHE A 233 -16.16 0.09 10.23
CA PHE A 233 -16.22 -1.04 11.16
C PHE A 233 -15.70 -0.71 12.55
N TYR A 234 -14.78 0.29 12.65
CA TYR A 234 -14.12 0.62 13.90
C TYR A 234 -13.96 2.14 14.05
N ASP A 235 -14.32 2.67 15.21
CA ASP A 235 -14.38 4.12 15.42
C ASP A 235 -12.98 4.74 15.62
N ASP A 236 -12.08 4.08 16.36
CA ASP A 236 -10.70 4.54 16.54
C ASP A 236 -9.82 4.14 15.32
N ALA A 237 -10.23 4.59 14.11
CA ALA A 237 -9.58 4.26 12.86
C ALA A 237 -8.99 5.49 12.17
N LEU A 238 -7.77 5.32 11.64
CA LEU A 238 -7.08 6.27 10.77
C LEU A 238 -6.90 5.64 9.39
N THR A 239 -7.45 6.27 8.35
CA THR A 239 -7.21 5.86 6.95
C THR A 239 -6.00 6.61 6.39
N CYS A 240 -5.02 5.87 5.89
CA CYS A 240 -3.87 6.37 5.15
C CYS A 240 -4.05 6.05 3.67
N TYR A 241 -4.19 7.08 2.83
CA TYR A 241 -4.47 6.93 1.41
C TYR A 241 -3.42 7.57 0.54
N SER A 242 -3.29 7.09 -0.71
CA SER A 242 -2.43 7.68 -1.73
C SER A 242 -3.09 7.66 -3.11
N PHE A 243 -2.95 8.74 -3.87
CA PHE A 243 -3.34 8.82 -5.28
C PHE A 243 -2.34 8.16 -6.22
N SER A 244 -1.26 7.57 -5.68
CA SER A 244 -0.21 6.90 -6.46
C SER A 244 -0.71 5.80 -7.38
N LYS A 245 -1.82 5.12 -6.99
CA LYS A 245 -2.31 3.93 -7.71
C LYS A 245 -3.62 4.23 -8.43
N SER A 246 -4.57 4.88 -7.77
CA SER A 246 -5.86 5.23 -8.36
C SER A 246 -5.76 6.20 -9.53
N LEU A 247 -4.90 7.22 -9.43
CA LEU A 247 -4.67 8.23 -10.45
C LEU A 247 -3.33 8.06 -11.21
N SER A 248 -2.58 6.97 -10.96
CA SER A 248 -1.25 6.78 -11.55
C SER A 248 -0.28 7.96 -11.31
N LEU A 249 -0.25 8.49 -10.09
CA LEU A 249 0.55 9.64 -9.68
C LEU A 249 1.62 9.30 -8.62
N PRO A 250 2.41 8.21 -8.74
CA PRO A 250 3.35 7.84 -7.69
C PRO A 250 4.49 8.86 -7.52
N GLY A 251 4.86 9.57 -8.59
CA GLY A 251 5.89 10.61 -8.58
C GLY A 251 5.48 11.89 -7.87
N GLU A 252 4.17 12.19 -7.81
CA GLU A 252 3.64 13.43 -7.25
C GLU A 252 3.60 13.44 -5.71
N ARG A 253 3.79 12.30 -5.07
CA ARG A 253 3.85 12.15 -3.62
C ARG A 253 2.68 12.79 -2.90
N ILE A 254 1.46 12.42 -3.27
CA ILE A 254 0.22 12.98 -2.75
C ILE A 254 -0.71 11.90 -2.18
N GLY A 255 -1.24 12.16 -0.99
CA GLY A 255 -2.16 11.30 -0.25
C GLY A 255 -2.74 12.05 0.94
N TYR A 256 -3.34 11.34 1.87
CA TYR A 256 -3.91 11.95 3.09
C TYR A 256 -4.00 10.96 4.25
N VAL A 257 -4.10 11.51 5.45
CA VAL A 257 -4.65 10.87 6.65
C VAL A 257 -6.09 11.33 6.79
N ALA A 258 -7.03 10.40 6.99
CA ALA A 258 -8.39 10.71 7.40
C ALA A 258 -8.65 10.09 8.79
N ALA A 259 -8.89 10.94 9.80
CA ALA A 259 -9.28 10.52 11.12
C ALA A 259 -10.78 10.25 11.16
N ASN A 260 -11.20 9.06 11.63
CA ASN A 260 -12.62 8.74 11.70
C ASN A 260 -13.36 9.77 12.58
N PRO A 261 -14.43 10.43 12.09
CA PRO A 261 -15.19 11.41 12.87
C PRO A 261 -15.80 10.86 14.16
N ARG A 262 -15.97 9.55 14.25
CA ARG A 262 -16.50 8.86 15.45
C ARG A 262 -15.45 8.55 16.51
N CYS A 263 -14.16 8.75 16.18
CA CYS A 263 -13.08 8.65 17.17
C CYS A 263 -13.24 9.76 18.22
N GLU A 264 -13.16 9.43 19.49
CA GLU A 264 -13.34 10.38 20.60
C GLU A 264 -12.39 11.59 20.51
N ASP A 265 -11.14 11.38 20.07
CA ASP A 265 -10.12 12.43 19.93
C ASP A 265 -9.89 12.86 18.46
N ALA A 266 -10.85 12.66 17.58
CA ALA A 266 -10.68 12.96 16.15
C ALA A 266 -10.21 14.41 15.90
N GLU A 267 -10.64 15.36 16.70
CA GLU A 267 -10.29 16.79 16.62
C GLU A 267 -8.80 17.09 16.83
N TYR A 268 -8.08 16.21 17.53
CA TYR A 268 -6.64 16.37 17.82
C TYR A 268 -5.76 15.78 16.72
N ILE A 269 -6.23 14.78 15.97
CA ILE A 269 -5.39 14.01 15.02
C ILE A 269 -4.78 14.91 13.94
N VAL A 270 -5.58 15.77 13.30
CA VAL A 270 -5.08 16.66 12.23
C VAL A 270 -4.12 17.73 12.76
N PRO A 271 -4.42 18.45 13.86
CA PRO A 271 -3.45 19.33 14.52
C PRO A 271 -2.15 18.62 14.90
N MET A 272 -2.20 17.38 15.43
CA MET A 272 -1.04 16.58 15.74
C MET A 272 -0.23 16.21 14.49
N CYS A 273 -0.88 15.82 13.38
CA CYS A 273 -0.21 15.62 12.10
C CYS A 273 0.56 16.87 11.67
N GLY A 274 0.00 18.06 11.83
CA GLY A 274 0.68 19.33 11.55
C GLY A 274 1.95 19.54 12.40
N GLN A 275 1.94 19.19 13.68
CA GLN A 275 3.12 19.29 14.55
C GLN A 275 4.16 18.20 14.23
N ILE A 276 3.72 16.97 13.96
CA ILE A 276 4.58 15.86 13.55
C ILE A 276 5.27 16.19 12.23
N SER A 277 4.53 16.74 11.26
CA SER A 277 5.04 17.21 9.97
C SER A 277 6.23 18.17 10.14
N ARG A 278 6.09 19.18 11.02
CA ARG A 278 7.17 20.11 11.36
C ARG A 278 8.36 19.40 12.03
N GLY A 279 8.08 18.56 13.02
CA GLY A 279 9.10 17.88 13.81
C GLY A 279 9.92 16.86 13.04
N THR A 280 9.33 16.23 12.01
CA THR A 280 9.98 15.23 11.17
C THR A 280 10.54 15.78 9.85
N GLY A 281 10.32 17.06 9.56
CA GLY A 281 10.72 17.67 8.28
C GLY A 281 9.88 17.21 7.08
N HIS A 282 8.75 16.56 7.30
CA HIS A 282 7.79 16.12 6.28
C HIS A 282 6.70 17.17 6.10
N ASN A 283 7.04 18.28 5.48
CA ASN A 283 6.07 19.35 5.19
C ASN A 283 4.98 18.87 4.21
N CYS A 284 3.95 19.71 4.05
CA CYS A 284 2.82 19.41 3.18
C CYS A 284 3.24 19.14 1.73
N PRO A 285 2.45 18.38 0.96
CA PRO A 285 2.65 18.19 -0.47
C PRO A 285 2.63 19.52 -1.24
N ALA A 286 3.17 19.54 -2.45
CA ALA A 286 3.20 20.73 -3.32
C ALA A 286 1.78 21.29 -3.55
N SER A 287 1.63 22.62 -3.44
CA SER A 287 0.33 23.30 -3.54
C SER A 287 -0.39 23.03 -4.85
N LEU A 288 0.33 23.07 -5.98
CA LEU A 288 -0.19 22.76 -7.31
C LEU A 288 -0.83 21.37 -7.34
N ILE A 289 -0.13 20.36 -6.80
CA ILE A 289 -0.59 18.97 -6.81
C ILE A 289 -1.79 18.77 -5.86
N GLN A 290 -1.80 19.41 -4.68
CA GLN A 290 -2.94 19.39 -3.79
C GLN A 290 -4.20 19.93 -4.48
N LEU A 291 -4.08 21.06 -5.17
CA LEU A 291 -5.21 21.68 -5.88
C LEU A 291 -5.67 20.84 -7.06
N ALA A 292 -4.74 20.27 -7.83
CA ALA A 292 -5.08 19.47 -9.00
C ALA A 292 -5.79 18.17 -8.63
N VAL A 293 -5.34 17.44 -7.60
CA VAL A 293 -6.03 16.20 -7.18
C VAL A 293 -7.42 16.45 -6.59
N ALA A 294 -7.67 17.64 -6.04
CA ALA A 294 -8.97 17.99 -5.50
C ALA A 294 -10.09 18.00 -6.56
N GLU A 295 -9.74 18.23 -7.83
CA GLU A 295 -10.68 18.20 -8.96
C GLU A 295 -10.86 16.76 -9.53
N CYS A 296 -10.01 15.79 -9.12
CA CYS A 296 -10.00 14.44 -9.66
C CYS A 296 -10.35 13.34 -8.62
N LEU A 297 -10.96 13.72 -7.48
CA LEU A 297 -11.13 12.80 -6.33
C LEU A 297 -12.02 11.58 -6.61
N ASP A 298 -12.97 11.71 -7.53
CA ASP A 298 -13.91 10.66 -7.89
C ASP A 298 -13.54 9.97 -9.23
N GLU A 299 -12.34 10.27 -9.77
CA GLU A 299 -11.80 9.68 -10.99
C GLU A 299 -10.75 8.60 -10.68
N THR A 300 -10.50 7.76 -11.69
CA THR A 300 -9.38 6.80 -11.69
C THR A 300 -8.72 6.79 -13.06
N SER A 301 -7.48 6.33 -13.11
CA SER A 301 -6.85 5.88 -14.35
C SER A 301 -7.60 4.65 -14.90
N ASP A 302 -7.24 4.15 -16.08
CA ASP A 302 -7.82 2.92 -16.64
C ASP A 302 -7.36 1.69 -15.84
N LEU A 303 -8.05 1.41 -14.73
CA LEU A 303 -7.75 0.29 -13.84
C LEU A 303 -8.19 -1.07 -14.40
N GLY A 304 -9.01 -1.11 -15.47
CA GLY A 304 -9.48 -2.33 -16.13
C GLY A 304 -8.34 -3.14 -16.77
N VAL A 305 -7.25 -2.47 -17.15
CA VAL A 305 -6.03 -3.12 -17.63
C VAL A 305 -5.46 -4.09 -16.58
N TYR A 306 -5.52 -3.74 -15.30
CA TYR A 306 -5.01 -4.59 -14.22
C TYR A 306 -5.86 -5.83 -13.99
N GLU A 307 -7.19 -5.73 -14.13
CA GLU A 307 -8.08 -6.90 -14.06
C GLU A 307 -7.81 -7.86 -15.22
N THR A 308 -7.61 -7.33 -16.44
CA THR A 308 -7.23 -8.13 -17.62
C THR A 308 -5.91 -8.86 -17.39
N ASN A 309 -4.88 -8.18 -16.91
CA ASN A 309 -3.58 -8.78 -16.63
C ASN A 309 -3.67 -9.84 -15.52
N MET A 310 -4.45 -9.57 -14.47
CA MET A 310 -4.70 -10.51 -13.38
C MET A 310 -5.31 -11.81 -13.90
N GLU A 311 -6.37 -11.75 -14.70
CA GLU A 311 -7.02 -12.95 -15.25
C GLU A 311 -6.08 -13.77 -16.12
N LEU A 312 -5.28 -13.11 -16.97
CA LEU A 312 -4.30 -13.79 -17.82
C LEU A 312 -3.24 -14.53 -17.00
N ILE A 313 -2.62 -13.84 -16.02
CA ILE A 313 -1.56 -14.42 -15.18
C ILE A 313 -2.13 -15.51 -14.27
N TYR A 314 -3.31 -15.28 -13.67
CA TYR A 314 -3.95 -16.27 -12.82
C TYR A 314 -4.24 -17.57 -13.59
N ALA A 315 -4.79 -17.47 -14.80
CA ALA A 315 -5.06 -18.62 -15.65
C ALA A 315 -3.78 -19.38 -16.01
N GLU A 316 -2.72 -18.68 -16.38
CA GLU A 316 -1.44 -19.29 -16.74
C GLU A 316 -0.77 -19.97 -15.53
N LEU A 317 -0.74 -19.33 -14.35
CA LEU A 317 -0.22 -19.93 -13.13
C LEU A 317 -0.99 -21.21 -12.75
N LYS A 318 -2.32 -21.21 -12.89
CA LYS A 318 -3.15 -22.40 -12.64
C LYS A 318 -2.87 -23.51 -13.62
N LYS A 319 -2.69 -23.22 -14.91
CA LYS A 319 -2.31 -24.16 -15.96
C LYS A 319 -0.97 -24.82 -15.65
N LEU A 320 0.01 -24.05 -15.15
CA LEU A 320 1.34 -24.52 -14.75
C LEU A 320 1.39 -25.21 -13.38
N GLY A 321 0.25 -25.39 -12.71
CA GLY A 321 0.14 -26.14 -11.46
C GLY A 321 0.54 -25.37 -10.21
N PHE A 322 0.60 -24.03 -10.25
CA PHE A 322 0.84 -23.24 -9.05
C PHE A 322 -0.37 -23.23 -8.10
N THR A 323 -0.08 -23.25 -6.80
CA THR A 323 -1.07 -22.94 -5.77
C THR A 323 -1.12 -21.42 -5.61
N VAL A 324 -2.27 -20.81 -5.91
CA VAL A 324 -2.43 -19.36 -5.89
C VAL A 324 -3.86 -18.98 -5.49
N VAL A 325 -3.98 -18.01 -4.61
CA VAL A 325 -5.26 -17.35 -4.29
C VAL A 325 -5.53 -16.31 -5.38
N LYS A 326 -6.75 -16.32 -5.94
CA LYS A 326 -7.14 -15.33 -6.94
C LYS A 326 -7.20 -13.95 -6.31
N PRO A 327 -6.47 -12.94 -6.82
CA PRO A 327 -6.56 -11.59 -6.31
C PRO A 327 -7.98 -11.02 -6.42
N SER A 328 -8.45 -10.35 -5.38
CA SER A 328 -9.69 -9.58 -5.39
C SER A 328 -9.48 -8.09 -5.68
N GLY A 329 -8.23 -7.66 -5.70
CA GLY A 329 -7.85 -6.28 -6.01
C GLY A 329 -6.33 -6.12 -6.17
N THR A 330 -5.85 -4.88 -6.16
CA THR A 330 -4.47 -4.48 -6.40
C THR A 330 -3.97 -4.79 -7.83
N PHE A 331 -2.68 -4.76 -8.04
CA PHE A 331 -2.02 -5.28 -9.22
C PHE A 331 -0.88 -6.26 -8.86
N TYR A 332 -1.12 -7.05 -7.79
CA TYR A 332 -0.20 -8.10 -7.33
C TYR A 332 -0.89 -9.45 -7.27
N ILE A 333 -0.12 -10.50 -7.56
CA ILE A 333 -0.50 -11.88 -7.34
C ILE A 333 0.63 -12.58 -6.57
N PHE A 334 0.26 -13.52 -5.68
CA PHE A 334 1.18 -14.07 -4.70
C PHE A 334 1.07 -15.61 -4.63
N PRO A 335 1.61 -16.32 -5.64
CA PRO A 335 1.59 -17.77 -5.70
C PRO A 335 2.63 -18.41 -4.77
N LYS A 336 2.37 -19.65 -4.36
CA LYS A 336 3.36 -20.51 -3.73
C LYS A 336 4.40 -20.95 -4.77
N ALA A 337 5.67 -20.85 -4.42
CA ALA A 337 6.77 -21.33 -5.27
C ALA A 337 6.69 -22.88 -5.46
N LEU A 338 7.27 -23.38 -6.54
CA LEU A 338 7.32 -24.82 -6.83
C LEU A 338 8.38 -25.57 -6.02
N GLU A 339 9.16 -24.85 -5.22
CA GLU A 339 10.12 -25.37 -4.23
C GLU A 339 9.99 -24.58 -2.92
N GLU A 340 10.53 -25.11 -1.82
CA GLU A 340 10.39 -24.49 -0.50
C GLU A 340 11.15 -23.17 -0.37
N ASP A 341 12.32 -23.06 -1.01
CA ASP A 341 13.13 -21.84 -1.03
C ASP A 341 12.70 -20.92 -2.17
N ALA A 342 11.84 -19.95 -1.85
CA ALA A 342 11.37 -18.95 -2.82
C ALA A 342 12.50 -18.03 -3.33
N ASN A 343 13.59 -17.84 -2.58
CA ASN A 343 14.75 -17.07 -3.06
C ASN A 343 15.48 -17.85 -4.15
N ALA A 344 15.71 -19.16 -3.96
CA ALA A 344 16.28 -20.03 -4.98
C ALA A 344 15.39 -20.10 -6.22
N PHE A 345 14.07 -20.24 -6.04
CA PHE A 345 13.07 -20.20 -7.11
C PHE A 345 13.18 -18.92 -7.95
N CYS A 346 13.12 -17.74 -7.33
CA CYS A 346 13.20 -16.46 -8.02
C CYS A 346 14.57 -16.26 -8.71
N LYS A 347 15.66 -16.73 -8.10
CA LYS A 347 16.99 -16.68 -8.72
C LYS A 347 17.10 -17.57 -9.96
N LYS A 348 16.46 -18.75 -9.99
CA LYS A 348 16.35 -19.59 -11.18
C LYS A 348 15.53 -18.90 -12.28
N ALA A 349 14.41 -18.25 -11.92
CA ALA A 349 13.56 -17.52 -12.86
C ALA A 349 14.31 -16.41 -13.62
N MET A 350 15.30 -15.77 -12.98
CA MET A 350 16.14 -14.75 -13.63
C MET A 350 16.92 -15.30 -14.84
N LYS A 351 17.24 -16.60 -14.92
CA LYS A 351 17.87 -17.22 -16.10
C LYS A 351 16.96 -17.20 -17.34
N TYR A 352 15.67 -17.01 -17.12
CA TYR A 352 14.61 -16.94 -18.15
C TYR A 352 14.10 -15.51 -18.32
N ASP A 353 14.87 -14.51 -17.88
CA ASP A 353 14.55 -13.10 -17.94
C ASP A 353 13.25 -12.70 -17.18
N LEU A 354 12.88 -13.50 -16.17
CA LEU A 354 11.73 -13.27 -15.28
C LEU A 354 12.19 -12.67 -13.94
N ALA A 355 11.83 -11.44 -13.64
CA ALA A 355 12.11 -10.76 -12.38
C ALA A 355 10.91 -10.94 -11.40
N LEU A 356 11.02 -11.91 -10.50
CA LEU A 356 10.02 -12.27 -9.49
C LEU A 356 10.55 -11.92 -8.09
N VAL A 357 9.67 -11.58 -7.14
CA VAL A 357 10.09 -11.17 -5.78
C VAL A 357 9.76 -12.24 -4.75
N PRO A 358 10.75 -12.82 -4.04
CA PRO A 358 10.50 -13.85 -3.02
C PRO A 358 9.71 -13.31 -1.83
N GLY A 359 8.89 -14.16 -1.23
CA GLY A 359 7.93 -13.84 -0.19
C GLY A 359 8.52 -13.59 1.20
N ASP A 360 9.77 -13.92 1.41
CA ASP A 360 10.44 -13.84 2.71
C ASP A 360 10.40 -12.43 3.29
N SER A 361 10.69 -11.41 2.48
CA SER A 361 10.62 -10.01 2.91
C SER A 361 9.22 -9.54 3.27
N PHE A 362 8.18 -10.22 2.78
CA PHE A 362 6.78 -9.98 3.12
C PHE A 362 6.31 -10.81 4.33
N GLY A 363 7.20 -11.56 4.99
CA GLY A 363 6.86 -12.44 6.11
C GLY A 363 6.14 -13.73 5.71
N CYS A 364 6.27 -14.16 4.46
CA CYS A 364 5.61 -15.36 3.93
C CYS A 364 6.57 -16.20 3.06
N PRO A 365 7.54 -16.91 3.69
CA PRO A 365 8.49 -17.76 2.98
C PRO A 365 7.79 -18.85 2.14
N GLY A 366 8.44 -19.26 1.06
CA GLY A 366 7.90 -20.26 0.13
C GLY A 366 6.87 -19.72 -0.86
N TYR A 367 6.59 -18.40 -0.86
CA TYR A 367 5.74 -17.67 -1.80
C TYR A 367 6.57 -16.66 -2.60
N PHE A 368 6.01 -16.15 -3.70
CA PHE A 368 6.63 -15.07 -4.46
C PHE A 368 5.58 -14.09 -4.98
N ARG A 369 5.99 -12.85 -5.22
CA ARG A 369 5.11 -11.80 -5.74
C ARG A 369 5.41 -11.53 -7.21
N MET A 370 4.35 -11.35 -7.99
CA MET A 370 4.36 -10.75 -9.31
C MET A 370 3.53 -9.45 -9.29
N ALA A 371 4.14 -8.34 -9.71
CA ALA A 371 3.46 -7.06 -9.93
C ALA A 371 3.05 -6.99 -11.41
N TYR A 372 1.76 -7.16 -11.72
CA TYR A 372 1.27 -7.21 -13.10
C TYR A 372 0.81 -5.84 -13.65
N CYS A 373 1.28 -4.75 -13.04
CA CYS A 373 1.11 -3.40 -13.57
C CYS A 373 2.12 -3.09 -14.68
N ILE A 374 2.13 -3.93 -15.71
CA ILE A 374 2.94 -3.82 -16.91
C ILE A 374 2.03 -3.92 -18.15
N ASP A 375 2.60 -3.65 -19.32
CA ASP A 375 1.86 -3.76 -20.60
C ASP A 375 1.29 -5.16 -20.82
N THR A 376 0.03 -5.25 -21.27
CA THR A 376 -0.70 -6.53 -21.44
C THR A 376 -0.04 -7.45 -22.46
N GLU A 377 0.52 -6.91 -23.56
CA GLU A 377 1.23 -7.74 -24.56
C GLU A 377 2.55 -8.27 -23.98
N LYS A 378 3.20 -7.49 -23.12
CA LYS A 378 4.38 -7.96 -22.38
C LYS A 378 4.01 -9.09 -21.41
N VAL A 379 2.86 -9.02 -20.74
CA VAL A 379 2.31 -10.13 -19.94
C VAL A 379 2.16 -11.38 -20.78
N ARG A 380 1.50 -11.29 -21.95
CA ARG A 380 1.30 -12.44 -22.85
C ARG A 380 2.62 -13.06 -23.31
N ARG A 381 3.59 -12.24 -23.67
CA ARG A 381 4.91 -12.69 -24.12
C ARG A 381 5.70 -13.39 -23.02
N SER A 382 5.51 -13.01 -21.75
CA SER A 382 6.19 -13.61 -20.61
C SER A 382 5.79 -15.07 -20.39
N PHE A 383 4.64 -15.53 -20.88
CA PHE A 383 4.16 -16.89 -20.67
C PHE A 383 5.08 -17.94 -21.27
N ALA A 384 5.64 -17.67 -22.45
CA ALA A 384 6.62 -18.58 -23.05
C ALA A 384 7.90 -18.76 -22.17
N ALA A 385 8.36 -17.68 -21.54
CA ALA A 385 9.47 -17.73 -20.61
C ALA A 385 9.08 -18.46 -19.31
N LEU A 386 7.87 -18.25 -18.80
CA LEU A 386 7.38 -18.90 -17.59
C LEU A 386 7.14 -20.41 -17.82
N GLU A 387 6.57 -20.81 -18.95
CA GLU A 387 6.40 -22.21 -19.36
C GLU A 387 7.74 -22.91 -19.46
N LYS A 388 8.71 -22.28 -20.16
CA LYS A 388 10.06 -22.80 -20.30
C LYS A 388 10.75 -22.97 -18.95
N PHE A 389 10.65 -21.97 -18.07
CA PHE A 389 11.20 -22.03 -16.72
C PHE A 389 10.64 -23.21 -15.91
N VAL A 390 9.30 -23.38 -15.93
CA VAL A 390 8.63 -24.45 -15.19
C VAL A 390 8.98 -25.83 -15.76
N ALA A 391 9.03 -25.96 -17.09
CA ALA A 391 9.36 -27.22 -17.75
C ALA A 391 10.82 -27.65 -17.49
N GLU A 392 11.77 -26.74 -17.64
CA GLU A 392 13.20 -27.08 -17.52
C GLU A 392 13.67 -27.24 -16.07
N GLU A 393 13.18 -26.46 -15.13
CA GLU A 393 13.63 -26.51 -13.73
C GLU A 393 12.78 -27.45 -12.85
N TYR A 394 11.54 -27.79 -13.26
CA TYR A 394 10.59 -28.57 -12.41
C TYR A 394 9.93 -29.75 -13.14
N GLY A 395 10.14 -29.92 -14.46
CA GLY A 395 9.62 -31.07 -15.23
C GLY A 395 8.09 -31.09 -15.34
N LYS A 396 7.45 -29.94 -15.37
CA LYS A 396 5.98 -29.81 -15.41
C LYS A 396 5.50 -29.18 -16.70
#